data_a192dc5a4991a15f38809626b1db2567
#
_entry.id   a192dc5a4991a15f38809626b1db2567
#
_cell.length_a   1.000
_cell.length_b   1.000
_cell.length_c   1.000
_cell.angle_alpha   90.00
_cell.angle_beta   90.00
_cell.angle_gamma   90.00
#
_symmetry.space_group_name_H-M   'P 1'
#
loop_
_entity.id
_entity.type
_entity.pdbx_description
1 polymer ?
#
loop_
_entity_poly.entity_id
_entity_poly.type
_entity_poly.pdbx_seq_one_letter_code
_entity_poly.pdbx_strand_id
1 'polypeptide(L)'
;MTIEQARARIDSERERENSLGIQYWPVFFRDTGEFVGCAGLRPWQMDPNTIEAGVHLMRSAWGQRLGEEALRAVLAYGFDMLGLPTIVAGHGIGHDNSQKLLERVGFGYTHNIKWGPKAIEVRMYAIGAGMWRSTRTLESA
;
A
#
# COMPACT_ATOMS: atom_id res chain seq x y z
N MET A 1 -10.34 -18.41 4.77
CA MET A 1 -11.38 -17.35 4.80
C MET A 1 -12.71 -17.94 4.34
N THR A 2 -13.77 -17.71 5.07
CA THR A 2 -15.12 -18.15 4.67
C THR A 2 -15.72 -17.17 3.67
N ILE A 3 -16.80 -17.60 2.99
CA ILE A 3 -17.55 -16.72 2.08
C ILE A 3 -18.13 -15.53 2.84
N GLU A 4 -18.60 -15.74 4.06
CA GLU A 4 -19.13 -14.65 4.89
C GLU A 4 -18.05 -13.63 5.25
N GLN A 5 -16.86 -14.10 5.58
CA GLN A 5 -15.72 -13.23 5.87
C GLN A 5 -15.30 -12.44 4.62
N ALA A 6 -15.31 -13.09 3.46
CA ALA A 6 -14.98 -12.44 2.20
C ALA A 6 -16.00 -11.35 1.85
N ARG A 7 -17.28 -11.61 2.03
CA ARG A 7 -18.35 -10.63 1.80
C ARG A 7 -18.22 -9.43 2.74
N ALA A 8 -17.97 -9.71 4.03
CA ALA A 8 -17.78 -8.64 5.03
C ALA A 8 -16.61 -7.75 4.66
N ARG A 9 -15.53 -8.33 4.16
CA ARG A 9 -14.36 -7.58 3.72
C ARG A 9 -14.67 -6.71 2.49
N ILE A 10 -15.40 -7.25 1.52
CA ILE A 10 -15.82 -6.49 0.34
C ILE A 10 -16.72 -5.31 0.76
N ASP A 11 -17.67 -5.56 1.66
CA ASP A 11 -18.55 -4.51 2.15
C ASP A 11 -17.78 -3.42 2.88
N SER A 12 -16.79 -3.77 3.68
CA SER A 12 -15.91 -2.81 4.34
C SER A 12 -15.13 -1.97 3.36
N GLU A 13 -14.61 -2.58 2.29
CA GLU A 13 -13.87 -1.86 1.25
C GLU A 13 -14.78 -0.88 0.50
N ARG A 14 -16.00 -1.29 0.16
CA ARG A 14 -16.99 -0.42 -0.49
C ARG A 14 -17.37 0.76 0.41
N GLU A 15 -17.52 0.51 1.69
CA GLU A 15 -17.85 1.57 2.64
C GLU A 15 -16.71 2.58 2.75
N ARG A 16 -15.45 2.13 2.79
CA ARG A 16 -14.28 3.02 2.77
C ARG A 16 -14.24 3.85 1.50
N GLU A 17 -14.49 3.23 0.34
CA GLU A 17 -14.53 3.94 -0.93
C GLU A 17 -15.58 5.06 -0.90
N ASN A 18 -16.77 4.76 -0.42
CA ASN A 18 -17.86 5.72 -0.35
C ASN A 18 -17.61 6.85 0.65
N SER A 19 -17.01 6.53 1.79
CA SER A 19 -16.79 7.48 2.89
C SER A 19 -15.50 8.28 2.75
N LEU A 20 -14.42 7.62 2.32
CA LEU A 20 -13.07 8.18 2.35
C LEU A 20 -12.41 8.27 0.97
N GLY A 21 -13.03 7.66 -0.04
CA GLY A 21 -12.46 7.59 -1.39
C GLY A 21 -11.29 6.61 -1.49
N ILE A 22 -11.12 5.71 -0.52
CA ILE A 22 -10.00 4.77 -0.48
C ILE A 22 -10.47 3.35 -0.23
N GLN A 23 -9.71 2.41 -0.76
CA GLN A 23 -9.91 0.97 -0.52
C GLN A 23 -8.66 0.22 -1.00
N TYR A 24 -8.65 -1.10 -0.85
CA TYR A 24 -7.72 -1.97 -1.54
C TYR A 24 -8.38 -2.45 -2.83
N TRP A 25 -7.86 -1.98 -3.97
CA TRP A 25 -8.38 -2.32 -5.29
C TRP A 25 -7.76 -3.62 -5.80
N PRO A 26 -8.53 -4.44 -6.56
CA PRO A 26 -7.94 -5.59 -7.24
C PRO A 26 -7.00 -5.12 -8.33
N VAL A 27 -5.91 -5.87 -8.51
CA VAL A 27 -4.88 -5.59 -9.52
C VAL A 27 -4.89 -6.73 -10.55
N PHE A 28 -4.85 -6.36 -11.83
CA PHE A 28 -4.86 -7.30 -12.94
C PHE A 28 -3.71 -7.01 -13.89
N PHE A 29 -3.18 -8.05 -14.54
CA PHE A 29 -2.29 -7.82 -15.68
C PHE A 29 -3.07 -7.13 -16.79
N ARG A 30 -2.52 -6.05 -17.31
CA ARG A 30 -3.16 -5.30 -18.41
C ARG A 30 -3.35 -6.16 -19.64
N ASP A 31 -2.33 -6.96 -20.02
CA ASP A 31 -2.30 -7.70 -21.27
C ASP A 31 -3.23 -8.91 -21.28
N THR A 32 -3.41 -9.57 -20.16
CA THR A 32 -4.17 -10.82 -20.07
C THR A 32 -5.47 -10.70 -19.28
N GLY A 33 -5.62 -9.66 -18.47
CA GLY A 33 -6.74 -9.53 -17.53
C GLY A 33 -6.64 -10.47 -16.34
N GLU A 34 -5.54 -11.19 -16.18
CA GLU A 34 -5.36 -12.11 -15.05
C GLU A 34 -5.24 -11.36 -13.73
N PHE A 35 -5.96 -11.83 -12.71
CA PHE A 35 -5.90 -11.27 -11.36
C PHE A 35 -4.55 -11.61 -10.72
N VAL A 36 -3.89 -10.61 -10.12
CA VAL A 36 -2.56 -10.78 -9.53
C VAL A 36 -2.46 -10.34 -8.07
N GLY A 37 -3.50 -9.76 -7.51
CA GLY A 37 -3.48 -9.35 -6.12
C GLY A 37 -4.30 -8.10 -5.87
N CYS A 38 -3.92 -7.36 -4.82
CA CYS A 38 -4.58 -6.10 -4.49
C CYS A 38 -3.57 -5.07 -4.02
N ALA A 39 -3.93 -3.80 -4.16
CA ALA A 39 -3.13 -2.68 -3.69
C ALA A 39 -4.05 -1.52 -3.36
N GLY A 40 -3.70 -0.71 -2.37
CA GLY A 40 -4.55 0.41 -2.03
C GLY A 40 -4.18 1.13 -0.77
N LEU A 41 -5.14 1.86 -0.26
CA LEU A 41 -5.02 2.72 0.91
C LEU A 41 -6.12 2.38 1.90
N ARG A 42 -5.81 2.50 3.19
CA ARG A 42 -6.78 2.36 4.27
C ARG A 42 -6.32 3.18 5.49
N PRO A 43 -7.23 3.52 6.41
CA PRO A 43 -6.81 4.11 7.68
C PRO A 43 -5.88 3.13 8.41
N TRP A 44 -4.78 3.65 8.96
CA TRP A 44 -3.85 2.83 9.73
C TRP A 44 -4.47 2.48 11.09
N GLN A 45 -4.39 1.21 11.48
CA GLN A 45 -5.05 0.77 12.71
C GLN A 45 -4.46 1.39 13.96
N MET A 46 -3.18 1.74 13.94
CA MET A 46 -2.53 2.39 15.09
C MET A 46 -2.93 3.85 15.24
N ASP A 47 -3.35 4.49 14.15
CA ASP A 47 -3.82 5.86 14.12
C ASP A 47 -4.74 6.07 12.91
N PRO A 48 -6.06 6.02 13.09
CA PRO A 48 -7.01 6.13 11.98
C PRO A 48 -6.96 7.43 11.18
N ASN A 49 -6.31 8.48 11.72
CA ASN A 49 -6.12 9.72 11.00
C ASN A 49 -4.94 9.65 10.02
N THR A 50 -4.14 8.59 10.11
CA THR A 50 -3.02 8.33 9.21
C THR A 50 -3.46 7.30 8.18
N ILE A 51 -3.06 7.48 6.93
CA ILE A 51 -3.41 6.57 5.83
C ILE A 51 -2.23 5.66 5.52
N GLU A 52 -2.50 4.37 5.45
CA GLU A 52 -1.52 3.33 5.16
C GLU A 52 -1.70 2.80 3.74
N ALA A 53 -0.59 2.63 3.02
CA ALA A 53 -0.59 1.96 1.72
C ALA A 53 -0.19 0.50 1.89
N GLY A 54 -0.75 -0.35 1.04
CA GLY A 54 -0.38 -1.76 1.00
C GLY A 54 -0.45 -2.33 -0.39
N VAL A 55 0.39 -3.33 -0.64
CA VAL A 55 0.42 -4.08 -1.90
C VAL A 55 0.58 -5.55 -1.54
N HIS A 56 -0.35 -6.36 -2.01
CA HIS A 56 -0.34 -7.80 -1.77
C HIS A 56 -0.49 -8.52 -3.11
N LEU A 57 0.60 -9.04 -3.64
CA LEU A 57 0.60 -9.73 -4.93
C LEU A 57 0.71 -11.23 -4.72
N MET A 58 0.04 -11.99 -5.59
CA MET A 58 0.22 -13.44 -5.66
C MET A 58 1.67 -13.76 -6.00
N ARG A 59 2.17 -14.87 -5.45
CA ARG A 59 3.57 -15.26 -5.66
C ARG A 59 3.93 -15.36 -7.13
N SER A 60 3.01 -15.83 -7.98
CA SER A 60 3.23 -15.93 -9.43
C SER A 60 3.49 -14.59 -10.11
N ALA A 61 3.11 -13.49 -9.48
CA ALA A 61 3.32 -12.14 -10.02
C ALA A 61 4.61 -11.48 -9.51
N TRP A 62 5.37 -12.14 -8.63
CA TRP A 62 6.60 -11.58 -8.08
C TRP A 62 7.71 -11.50 -9.13
N GLY A 63 8.65 -10.60 -8.92
CA GLY A 63 9.84 -10.48 -9.77
C GLY A 63 9.64 -9.72 -11.06
N GLN A 64 8.48 -9.11 -11.28
CA GLN A 64 8.14 -8.40 -12.51
C GLN A 64 7.96 -6.91 -12.31
N ARG A 65 8.37 -6.38 -11.17
CA ARG A 65 8.21 -4.98 -10.77
C ARG A 65 6.76 -4.49 -10.70
N LEU A 66 5.80 -5.42 -10.65
CA LEU A 66 4.39 -5.08 -10.53
C LEU A 66 4.08 -4.43 -9.18
N GLY A 67 4.77 -4.84 -8.11
CA GLY A 67 4.62 -4.22 -6.80
C GLY A 67 4.98 -2.74 -6.82
N GLU A 68 6.07 -2.39 -7.48
CA GLU A 68 6.48 -1.00 -7.60
C GLU A 68 5.48 -0.19 -8.43
N GLU A 69 5.05 -0.73 -9.57
CA GLU A 69 4.06 -0.08 -10.42
C GLU A 69 2.74 0.16 -9.69
N ALA A 70 2.25 -0.88 -8.98
CA ALA A 70 1.01 -0.78 -8.21
C ALA A 70 1.14 0.23 -7.07
N LEU A 71 2.25 0.20 -6.33
CA LEU A 71 2.47 1.13 -5.23
C LEU A 71 2.56 2.57 -5.72
N ARG A 72 3.27 2.82 -6.83
CA ARG A 72 3.34 4.16 -7.41
C ARG A 72 1.97 4.67 -7.84
N ALA A 73 1.13 3.82 -8.41
CA ALA A 73 -0.23 4.19 -8.79
C ALA A 73 -1.07 4.55 -7.56
N VAL A 74 -0.95 3.77 -6.49
CA VAL A 74 -1.64 4.03 -5.22
C VAL A 74 -1.21 5.37 -4.62
N LEU A 75 0.10 5.64 -4.60
CA LEU A 75 0.63 6.90 -4.08
C LEU A 75 0.21 8.09 -4.94
N ALA A 76 0.20 7.93 -6.25
CA ALA A 76 -0.28 8.98 -7.15
C ALA A 76 -1.73 9.35 -6.83
N TYR A 77 -2.58 8.35 -6.63
CA TYR A 77 -3.95 8.59 -6.22
C TYR A 77 -4.02 9.30 -4.87
N GLY A 78 -3.31 8.82 -3.88
CA GLY A 78 -3.33 9.40 -2.54
C GLY A 78 -2.81 10.83 -2.47
N PHE A 79 -1.71 11.12 -3.13
CA PHE A 79 -1.10 12.45 -3.09
C PHE A 79 -1.71 13.40 -4.11
N ASP A 80 -1.89 12.96 -5.36
CA ASP A 80 -2.30 13.85 -6.44
C ASP A 80 -3.82 14.06 -6.50
N MET A 81 -4.60 13.04 -6.19
CA MET A 81 -6.07 13.13 -6.26
C MET A 81 -6.70 13.46 -4.90
N LEU A 82 -6.22 12.86 -3.82
CA LEU A 82 -6.79 13.08 -2.49
C LEU A 82 -6.06 14.17 -1.71
N GLY A 83 -4.88 14.57 -2.14
CA GLY A 83 -4.12 15.62 -1.46
C GLY A 83 -3.62 15.23 -0.07
N LEU A 84 -3.34 13.95 0.16
CA LEU A 84 -2.84 13.49 1.46
C LEU A 84 -1.48 14.12 1.77
N PRO A 85 -1.20 14.48 3.03
CA PRO A 85 0.11 15.03 3.39
C PRO A 85 1.19 13.98 3.55
N THR A 86 0.81 12.78 4.01
CA THR A 86 1.75 11.68 4.32
C THR A 86 1.03 10.35 4.15
N ILE A 87 1.77 9.35 3.72
CA ILE A 87 1.28 7.97 3.64
C ILE A 87 2.32 7.09 4.32
N VAL A 88 1.86 6.14 5.14
CA VAL A 88 2.73 5.17 5.82
C VAL A 88 2.59 3.79 5.20
N ALA A 89 3.57 2.94 5.44
CA ALA A 89 3.55 1.54 5.03
C ALA A 89 4.43 0.74 5.98
N GLY A 90 4.17 -0.56 6.07
CA GLY A 90 4.96 -1.42 6.94
C GLY A 90 5.19 -2.80 6.33
N HIS A 91 6.19 -3.49 6.87
CA HIS A 91 6.44 -4.90 6.54
C HIS A 91 7.02 -5.63 7.74
N GLY A 92 6.81 -6.95 7.81
CA GLY A 92 7.39 -7.78 8.85
C GLY A 92 8.91 -7.90 8.71
N ILE A 93 9.57 -8.20 9.81
CA ILE A 93 11.02 -8.45 9.81
C ILE A 93 11.30 -9.67 8.93
N GLY A 94 12.33 -9.58 8.10
CA GLY A 94 12.70 -10.65 7.16
C GLY A 94 12.08 -10.47 5.76
N HIS A 95 11.26 -9.47 5.54
CA HIS A 95 10.69 -9.18 4.22
C HIS A 95 11.57 -8.16 3.47
N ASP A 96 12.77 -8.58 3.06
CA ASP A 96 13.75 -7.69 2.44
C ASP A 96 13.27 -7.09 1.13
N ASN A 97 12.46 -7.83 0.35
CA ASN A 97 11.91 -7.33 -0.89
C ASN A 97 10.95 -6.16 -0.66
N SER A 98 10.17 -6.21 0.42
CA SER A 98 9.29 -5.12 0.81
C SER A 98 10.09 -3.88 1.20
N GLN A 99 11.16 -4.06 1.96
CA GLN A 99 12.05 -2.96 2.33
C GLN A 99 12.62 -2.27 1.09
N LYS A 100 13.16 -3.06 0.17
CA LYS A 100 13.75 -2.52 -1.06
C LYS A 100 12.71 -1.78 -1.91
N LEU A 101 11.50 -2.33 -1.99
CA LEU A 101 10.41 -1.68 -2.72
C LEU A 101 10.06 -0.32 -2.12
N LEU A 102 9.86 -0.27 -0.81
CA LEU A 102 9.50 0.98 -0.13
C LEU A 102 10.59 2.04 -0.29
N GLU A 103 11.84 1.66 -0.09
CA GLU A 103 12.97 2.59 -0.22
C GLU A 103 13.11 3.10 -1.66
N ARG A 104 12.92 2.22 -2.65
CA ARG A 104 13.02 2.61 -4.06
C ARG A 104 11.96 3.63 -4.45
N VAL A 105 10.79 3.53 -3.86
CA VAL A 105 9.67 4.44 -4.16
C VAL A 105 9.81 5.77 -3.42
N GLY A 106 10.62 5.82 -2.37
CA GLY A 106 10.90 7.07 -1.65
C GLY A 106 10.45 7.08 -0.20
N PHE A 107 9.99 5.95 0.33
CA PHE A 107 9.67 5.84 1.75
C PHE A 107 10.93 5.87 2.60
N GLY A 108 10.86 6.51 3.75
CA GLY A 108 11.92 6.49 4.75
C GLY A 108 11.49 5.72 5.99
N TYR A 109 12.42 4.97 6.57
CA TYR A 109 12.17 4.23 7.80
C TYR A 109 11.90 5.19 8.95
N THR A 110 10.90 4.87 9.77
CA THR A 110 10.54 5.67 10.94
C THR A 110 10.78 4.92 12.25
N HIS A 111 10.16 3.78 12.45
CA HIS A 111 10.28 3.03 13.71
C HIS A 111 9.68 1.63 13.53
N ASN A 112 9.91 0.78 14.53
CA ASN A 112 9.26 -0.53 14.59
C ASN A 112 8.06 -0.47 15.53
N ILE A 113 7.04 -1.27 15.20
CA ILE A 113 5.89 -1.49 16.08
C ILE A 113 5.70 -2.98 16.29
N LYS A 114 4.91 -3.33 17.29
CA LYS A 114 4.46 -4.71 17.48
C LYS A 114 3.00 -4.78 17.07
N TRP A 115 2.70 -5.77 16.24
CA TRP A 115 1.41 -5.88 15.59
C TRP A 115 0.74 -7.22 15.87
N GLY A 116 -0.57 -7.16 16.12
CA GLY A 116 -1.43 -8.32 16.24
C GLY A 116 -1.29 -9.07 17.56
N PRO A 117 -2.08 -10.16 17.74
CA PRO A 117 -2.11 -10.93 18.99
C PRO A 117 -0.77 -11.57 19.35
N LYS A 118 0.05 -11.86 18.33
CA LYS A 118 1.37 -12.48 18.51
C LYS A 118 2.48 -11.46 18.67
N ALA A 119 2.17 -10.17 18.72
CA ALA A 119 3.14 -9.08 18.85
C ALA A 119 4.28 -9.19 17.83
N ILE A 120 3.93 -9.43 16.57
CA ILE A 120 4.89 -9.55 15.47
C ILE A 120 5.54 -8.18 15.25
N GLU A 121 6.86 -8.17 15.11
CA GLU A 121 7.58 -6.93 14.88
C GLU A 121 7.45 -6.49 13.43
N VAL A 122 7.06 -5.23 13.24
CA VAL A 122 6.83 -4.63 11.93
C VAL A 122 7.66 -3.35 11.81
N ARG A 123 8.37 -3.21 10.71
CA ARG A 123 9.11 -1.98 10.40
C ARG A 123 8.17 -1.03 9.69
N MET A 124 8.08 0.20 10.18
CA MET A 124 7.23 1.23 9.60
C MET A 124 8.04 2.26 8.82
N TYR A 125 7.46 2.73 7.74
CA TYR A 125 8.03 3.72 6.83
C TYR A 125 7.00 4.80 6.55
N ALA A 126 7.45 5.96 6.13
CA ALA A 126 6.57 7.04 5.74
C ALA A 126 7.12 7.77 4.52
N ILE A 127 6.23 8.30 3.70
CA ILE A 127 6.58 9.19 2.61
C ILE A 127 5.66 10.41 2.69
N GLY A 128 6.23 11.61 2.61
CA GLY A 128 5.47 12.85 2.57
C GLY A 128 5.21 13.31 1.15
N ALA A 129 4.23 14.18 0.98
CA ALA A 129 3.85 14.73 -0.33
C ALA A 129 5.02 15.42 -1.03
N GLY A 130 5.89 16.10 -0.26
CA GLY A 130 7.07 16.76 -0.82
C GLY A 130 8.06 15.78 -1.43
N MET A 131 8.34 14.68 -0.72
CA MET A 131 9.22 13.62 -1.23
C MET A 131 8.61 12.97 -2.47
N TRP A 132 7.32 12.71 -2.47
CA TRP A 132 6.63 12.15 -3.62
C TRP A 132 6.80 13.01 -4.86
N ARG A 133 6.62 14.31 -4.73
CA ARG A 133 6.82 15.26 -5.84
C ARG A 133 8.28 15.25 -6.33
N SER A 134 9.25 15.17 -5.41
CA SER A 134 10.66 15.09 -5.77
C SER A 134 10.99 13.84 -6.58
N THR A 135 10.47 12.68 -6.18
CA THR A 135 10.71 11.42 -6.90
C THR A 135 10.13 11.47 -8.32
N ARG A 136 8.96 12.07 -8.49
CA ARG A 136 8.32 12.21 -9.80
C ARG A 136 9.12 13.14 -10.71
N THR A 137 9.64 14.23 -10.19
CA THR A 137 10.48 15.16 -10.95
C THR A 137 11.73 14.47 -11.48
N LEU A 138 12.37 13.63 -10.65
CA LEU A 138 13.54 12.87 -11.06
C LEU A 138 13.22 11.84 -12.15
N GLU A 139 12.07 11.21 -12.07
CA GLU A 139 11.61 10.26 -13.10
C GLU A 139 11.28 10.94 -14.43
N SER A 140 10.77 12.16 -14.36
CA SER A 140 10.45 12.95 -15.56
C SER A 140 11.66 13.53 -16.24
N ALA A 141 12.76 13.62 -15.54
CA ALA A 141 14.00 14.10 -16.09
C ALA A 141 14.75 13.01 -16.84
#